data_4e08f75ba2567aa6ffe7d0eee2b969d8
#
_entry.id   4e08f75ba2567aa6ffe7d0eee2b969d8
#
_cell.length_a   1.000
_cell.length_b   1.000
_cell.length_c   1.000
_cell.angle_alpha   90.00
_cell.angle_beta   90.00
_cell.angle_gamma   90.00
#
_symmetry.space_group_name_H-M   'P 1'
#
loop_
_entity.id
_entity.type
_entity.pdbx_description
1 polymer ?
#
loop_
_entity_poly.entity_id
_entity_poly.type
_entity_poly.pdbx_seq_one_letter_code
_entity_poly.pdbx_strand_id
1 'polypeptide(L)'
;MCCNHKSVDLSLLNDVLEHYADVKGSLITILQKTQDIYGYVPIDAVYHIAERTGLTPAKIMGVATFYSQFRFTAVGKYLIMVCKGTACYVNGAERIIEAIQEELGIGNNESTEDGLFSLSIVSCLGCCSLAPVMMINEDTYGSLTPDKVKQILRDIRAKEGM
;
A
#
# COMPACT_ATOMS: atom_id res chain seq x y z
N MET A 1 -20.12 -10.75 6.13
CA MET A 1 -18.79 -10.17 5.86
C MET A 1 -18.20 -9.74 7.20
N CYS A 2 -17.43 -10.62 7.84
CA CYS A 2 -16.81 -10.32 9.12
C CYS A 2 -15.45 -9.68 8.84
N CYS A 3 -15.38 -8.34 8.96
CA CYS A 3 -14.11 -7.64 9.00
C CYS A 3 -13.37 -8.12 10.25
N ASN A 4 -12.29 -8.85 10.07
CA ASN A 4 -11.38 -9.23 11.13
C ASN A 4 -10.58 -7.98 11.55
N HIS A 5 -11.21 -7.09 12.33
CA HIS A 5 -10.53 -5.95 12.93
C HIS A 5 -9.57 -6.48 14.00
N LYS A 6 -8.30 -6.70 13.63
CA LYS A 6 -7.24 -6.73 14.63
C LYS A 6 -7.24 -5.35 15.27
N SER A 7 -7.56 -5.27 16.56
CA SER A 7 -7.47 -4.04 17.35
C SER A 7 -6.05 -3.49 17.23
N VAL A 8 -5.94 -2.29 16.70
CA VAL A 8 -4.66 -1.61 16.50
C VAL A 8 -4.28 -0.94 17.83
N ASP A 9 -3.03 -1.05 18.22
CA ASP A 9 -2.53 -0.35 19.41
C ASP A 9 -2.42 1.16 19.11
N LEU A 10 -3.42 1.92 19.59
CA LEU A 10 -3.50 3.36 19.37
C LEU A 10 -2.53 4.17 20.26
N SER A 11 -1.89 3.54 21.24
CA SER A 11 -0.93 4.21 22.11
C SER A 11 0.28 4.77 21.34
N LEU A 12 0.68 4.11 20.26
CA LEU A 12 1.78 4.54 19.39
C LEU A 12 1.51 5.86 18.67
N LEU A 13 0.24 6.26 18.56
CA LEU A 13 -0.15 7.51 17.91
C LEU A 13 -0.18 8.70 18.88
N ASN A 14 -0.15 8.46 20.19
CA ASN A 14 -0.27 9.52 21.20
C ASN A 14 0.84 10.56 21.08
N ASP A 15 2.09 10.15 20.91
CA ASP A 15 3.23 11.07 20.76
C ASP A 15 3.06 11.99 19.53
N VAL A 16 2.54 11.45 18.45
CA VAL A 16 2.26 12.23 17.22
C VAL A 16 1.13 13.22 17.49
N LEU A 17 0.08 12.81 18.19
CA LEU A 17 -1.06 13.68 18.47
C LEU A 17 -0.71 14.76 19.49
N GLU A 18 0.13 14.49 20.48
CA GLU A 18 0.63 15.50 21.41
C GLU A 18 1.38 16.63 20.72
N HIS A 19 2.15 16.30 19.66
CA HIS A 19 2.93 17.29 18.93
C HIS A 19 2.12 18.06 17.86
N TYR A 20 1.13 17.41 17.26
CA TYR A 20 0.50 17.93 16.04
C TYR A 20 -1.00 18.23 16.16
N ALA A 21 -1.72 17.76 17.19
CA ALA A 21 -3.18 17.90 17.26
C ALA A 21 -3.64 19.37 17.29
N ASP A 22 -2.91 20.25 17.99
CA ASP A 22 -3.24 21.67 18.14
C ASP A 22 -2.68 22.54 17.02
N VAL A 23 -1.89 21.99 16.10
CA VAL A 23 -1.27 22.71 15.01
C VAL A 23 -2.23 22.83 13.83
N LYS A 24 -2.61 24.03 13.43
CA LYS A 24 -3.48 24.24 12.27
C LYS A 24 -2.85 23.70 10.99
N GLY A 25 -3.60 22.86 10.27
CA GLY A 25 -3.16 22.30 8.99
C GLY A 25 -2.31 21.02 9.09
N SER A 26 -2.07 20.50 10.28
CA SER A 26 -1.23 19.32 10.53
C SER A 26 -1.87 17.99 10.15
N LEU A 27 -3.14 17.96 9.74
CA LEU A 27 -3.87 16.72 9.48
C LEU A 27 -3.13 15.79 8.50
N ILE A 28 -2.56 16.33 7.42
CA ILE A 28 -1.79 15.53 6.46
C ILE A 28 -0.56 14.91 7.13
N THR A 29 0.16 15.68 7.95
CA THR A 29 1.32 15.21 8.71
C THR A 29 0.94 14.10 9.69
N ILE A 30 -0.19 14.27 10.40
CA ILE A 30 -0.72 13.24 11.32
C ILE A 30 -1.03 11.95 10.55
N LEU A 31 -1.71 12.04 9.41
CA LEU A 31 -2.04 10.90 8.57
C LEU A 31 -0.78 10.19 8.01
N GLN A 32 0.23 10.96 7.60
CA GLN A 32 1.52 10.41 7.16
C GLN A 32 2.20 9.63 8.29
N LYS A 33 2.31 10.24 9.48
CA LYS A 33 2.88 9.58 10.65
C LYS A 33 2.09 8.35 11.08
N THR A 34 0.76 8.41 10.98
CA THR A 34 -0.11 7.25 11.22
C THR A 34 0.23 6.12 10.25
N GLN A 35 0.38 6.44 8.96
CA GLN A 35 0.74 5.45 7.95
C GLN A 35 2.18 4.92 8.14
N ASP A 36 3.12 5.75 8.57
CA ASP A 36 4.49 5.32 8.88
C ASP A 36 4.51 4.29 10.04
N ILE A 37 3.65 4.50 11.06
CA ILE A 37 3.56 3.61 12.24
C ILE A 37 2.89 2.28 11.89
N TYR A 38 1.76 2.31 11.20
CA TYR A 38 0.91 1.12 10.99
C TYR A 38 1.05 0.51 9.59
N GLY A 39 1.75 1.18 8.66
CA GLY A 39 1.80 0.80 7.24
C GLY A 39 0.57 1.21 6.42
N TYR A 40 -0.51 1.62 7.08
CA TYR A 40 -1.78 2.08 6.50
C TYR A 40 -2.48 3.01 7.51
N VAL A 41 -3.62 3.58 7.13
CA VAL A 41 -4.45 4.42 8.02
C VAL A 41 -5.61 3.57 8.54
N PRO A 42 -5.52 2.99 9.75
CA PRO A 42 -6.60 2.22 10.35
C PRO A 42 -7.82 3.09 10.62
N ILE A 43 -9.02 2.54 10.49
CA ILE A 43 -10.25 3.27 10.79
C ILE A 43 -10.32 3.69 12.27
N ASP A 44 -9.81 2.85 13.17
CA ASP A 44 -9.74 3.15 14.61
C ASP A 44 -8.84 4.37 14.87
N ALA A 45 -7.73 4.50 14.13
CA ALA A 45 -6.85 5.67 14.21
C ALA A 45 -7.56 6.94 13.72
N VAL A 46 -8.42 6.86 12.71
CA VAL A 46 -9.22 8.01 12.24
C VAL A 46 -10.13 8.53 13.35
N TYR A 47 -10.81 7.65 14.08
CA TYR A 47 -11.64 8.05 15.21
C TYR A 47 -10.80 8.65 16.34
N HIS A 48 -9.66 8.05 16.66
CA HIS A 48 -8.76 8.55 17.69
C HIS A 48 -8.18 9.94 17.35
N ILE A 49 -7.80 10.16 16.08
CA ILE A 49 -7.39 11.48 15.56
C ILE A 49 -8.53 12.48 15.69
N ALA A 50 -9.77 12.09 15.36
CA ALA A 50 -10.94 12.96 15.45
C ALA A 50 -11.17 13.45 16.89
N GLU A 51 -11.10 12.57 17.86
CA GLU A 51 -11.26 12.90 19.29
C GLU A 51 -10.20 13.89 19.78
N ARG A 52 -8.94 13.71 19.33
CA ARG A 52 -7.81 14.54 19.77
C ARG A 52 -7.72 15.88 19.08
N THR A 53 -8.11 15.95 17.80
CA THR A 53 -8.02 17.18 16.97
C THR A 53 -9.31 18.00 16.94
N GLY A 54 -10.44 17.45 17.41
CA GLY A 54 -11.76 18.06 17.30
C GLY A 54 -12.31 18.08 15.85
N LEU A 55 -11.65 17.41 14.91
CA LEU A 55 -12.13 17.26 13.54
C LEU A 55 -13.14 16.13 13.45
N THR A 56 -14.10 16.23 12.52
CA THR A 56 -15.01 15.12 12.26
C THR A 56 -14.31 13.98 11.52
N PRO A 57 -14.62 12.70 11.81
CA PRO A 57 -14.08 11.56 11.08
C PRO A 57 -14.30 11.67 9.57
N ALA A 58 -15.46 12.19 9.14
CA ALA A 58 -15.79 12.42 7.74
C ALA A 58 -14.80 13.39 7.06
N LYS A 59 -14.38 14.46 7.75
CA LYS A 59 -13.39 15.41 7.22
C LYS A 59 -12.01 14.75 7.10
N ILE A 60 -11.62 13.97 8.09
CA ILE A 60 -10.34 13.24 8.09
C ILE A 60 -10.32 12.24 6.94
N MET A 61 -11.38 11.44 6.79
CA MET A 61 -11.52 10.49 5.68
C MET A 61 -11.55 11.19 4.33
N GLY A 62 -12.24 12.32 4.21
CA GLY A 62 -12.26 13.10 2.96
C GLY A 62 -10.87 13.58 2.53
N VAL A 63 -10.02 14.00 3.48
CA VAL A 63 -8.63 14.34 3.19
C VAL A 63 -7.82 13.09 2.85
N ALA A 64 -7.95 12.03 3.64
CA ALA A 64 -7.18 10.81 3.44
C ALA A 64 -7.52 10.11 2.10
N THR A 65 -8.77 10.11 1.66
CA THR A 65 -9.18 9.53 0.38
C THR A 65 -8.85 10.42 -0.82
N PHE A 66 -8.71 11.72 -0.63
CA PHE A 66 -8.29 12.64 -1.69
C PHE A 66 -6.84 12.42 -2.11
N TYR A 67 -5.95 12.12 -1.18
CA TYR A 67 -4.54 11.89 -1.45
C TYR A 67 -4.26 10.41 -1.68
N SER A 68 -3.89 10.02 -2.89
CA SER A 68 -3.62 8.64 -3.30
C SER A 68 -2.47 7.95 -2.55
N GLN A 69 -1.67 8.70 -1.80
CA GLN A 69 -0.58 8.15 -0.97
C GLN A 69 -1.09 7.38 0.25
N PHE A 70 -2.32 7.65 0.73
CA PHE A 70 -2.85 6.98 1.90
C PHE A 70 -3.52 5.66 1.55
N ARG A 71 -3.26 4.66 2.37
CA ARG A 71 -3.78 3.30 2.27
C ARG A 71 -4.68 3.00 3.46
N PHE A 72 -5.77 2.29 3.22
CA PHE A 72 -6.75 1.94 4.25
C PHE A 72 -6.77 0.45 4.59
N THR A 73 -5.96 -0.34 3.89
CA THR A 73 -5.79 -1.77 4.11
C THR A 73 -4.36 -2.04 4.53
N ALA A 74 -4.19 -3.02 5.41
CA ALA A 74 -2.87 -3.47 5.84
C ALA A 74 -2.07 -3.93 4.62
N VAL A 75 -0.80 -3.50 4.56
CA VAL A 75 0.13 -3.92 3.53
C VAL A 75 0.74 -5.25 3.93
N GLY A 76 0.78 -6.19 3.00
CA GLY A 76 1.47 -7.46 3.20
C GLY A 76 2.99 -7.28 3.34
N LYS A 77 3.66 -8.33 3.76
CA LYS A 77 5.13 -8.36 3.94
C LYS A 77 5.89 -7.92 2.68
N TYR A 78 5.36 -8.28 1.50
CA TYR A 78 5.91 -7.94 0.19
C TYR A 78 4.95 -7.04 -0.57
N LEU A 79 5.29 -5.76 -0.67
CA LEU A 79 4.56 -4.80 -1.48
C LEU A 79 5.07 -4.84 -2.92
N ILE A 80 4.22 -5.30 -3.83
CA ILE A 80 4.48 -5.34 -5.26
C ILE A 80 3.97 -4.04 -5.88
N MET A 81 4.84 -3.22 -6.42
CA MET A 81 4.50 -2.03 -7.19
C MET A 81 4.76 -2.29 -8.67
N VAL A 82 3.73 -2.20 -9.50
CA VAL A 82 3.85 -2.41 -10.95
C VAL A 82 3.66 -1.09 -11.69
N CYS A 83 4.62 -0.77 -12.54
CA CYS A 83 4.56 0.45 -13.34
C CYS A 83 3.60 0.30 -14.53
N LYS A 84 2.63 1.23 -14.65
CA LYS A 84 1.72 1.36 -15.80
C LYS A 84 2.02 2.63 -16.62
N GLY A 85 3.20 3.25 -16.46
CA GLY A 85 3.62 4.40 -17.27
C GLY A 85 3.80 4.04 -18.74
N THR A 86 3.85 5.05 -19.62
CA THR A 86 3.83 4.89 -21.08
C THR A 86 4.85 3.86 -21.59
N ALA A 87 6.10 3.93 -21.15
CA ALA A 87 7.14 2.99 -21.59
C ALA A 87 6.80 1.54 -21.18
N CYS A 88 6.34 1.33 -19.96
CA CYS A 88 5.93 0.01 -19.46
C CYS A 88 4.67 -0.49 -20.19
N TYR A 89 3.70 0.38 -20.41
CA TYR A 89 2.45 0.06 -21.10
C TYR A 89 2.72 -0.46 -22.53
N VAL A 90 3.54 0.26 -23.32
CA VAL A 90 3.91 -0.13 -24.68
C VAL A 90 4.70 -1.45 -24.69
N ASN A 91 5.47 -1.73 -23.62
CA ASN A 91 6.21 -2.98 -23.47
C ASN A 91 5.40 -4.09 -22.78
N GLY A 92 4.08 -3.96 -22.68
CA GLY A 92 3.19 -5.03 -22.26
C GLY A 92 2.97 -5.13 -20.74
N ALA A 93 3.05 -4.01 -20.00
CA ALA A 93 2.78 -3.98 -18.55
C ALA A 93 1.41 -4.56 -18.15
N GLU A 94 0.40 -4.46 -19.03
CA GLU A 94 -0.93 -5.04 -18.76
C GLU A 94 -0.86 -6.56 -18.58
N ARG A 95 -0.11 -7.26 -19.43
CA ARG A 95 0.10 -8.71 -19.31
C ARG A 95 0.83 -9.09 -18.02
N ILE A 96 1.72 -8.21 -17.54
CA ILE A 96 2.43 -8.39 -16.28
C ILE A 96 1.45 -8.24 -15.10
N ILE A 97 0.60 -7.23 -15.14
CA ILE A 97 -0.44 -6.98 -14.12
C ILE A 97 -1.41 -8.17 -14.06
N GLU A 98 -1.93 -8.60 -15.21
CA GLU A 98 -2.82 -9.77 -15.32
C GLU A 98 -2.16 -11.03 -14.73
N ALA A 99 -0.90 -11.29 -15.06
CA ALA A 99 -0.16 -12.45 -14.54
C ALA A 99 0.01 -12.42 -13.01
N ILE A 100 0.21 -11.23 -12.42
CA ILE A 100 0.29 -11.06 -10.96
C ILE A 100 -1.09 -11.30 -10.33
N GLN A 101 -2.12 -10.70 -10.90
CA GLN A 101 -3.49 -10.82 -10.39
C GLN A 101 -3.99 -12.26 -10.45
N GLU A 102 -3.69 -12.99 -11.53
CA GLU A 102 -4.00 -14.42 -11.66
C GLU A 102 -3.26 -15.28 -10.63
N GLU A 103 -1.95 -15.03 -10.43
CA GLU A 103 -1.13 -15.85 -9.53
C GLU A 103 -1.46 -15.61 -8.05
N LEU A 104 -1.83 -14.38 -7.68
CA LEU A 104 -2.09 -13.99 -6.30
C LEU A 104 -3.58 -13.95 -5.93
N GLY A 105 -4.48 -13.88 -6.92
CA GLY A 105 -5.92 -13.77 -6.70
C GLY A 105 -6.37 -12.44 -6.10
N ILE A 106 -5.58 -11.36 -6.28
CA ILE A 106 -5.85 -10.03 -5.71
C ILE A 106 -5.90 -8.95 -6.79
N GLY A 107 -6.70 -7.91 -6.53
CA GLY A 107 -6.79 -6.71 -7.36
C GLY A 107 -5.80 -5.62 -6.96
N ASN A 108 -5.93 -4.46 -7.64
CA ASN A 108 -5.12 -3.29 -7.31
C ASN A 108 -5.45 -2.75 -5.91
N ASN A 109 -4.43 -2.44 -5.13
CA ASN A 109 -4.49 -1.99 -3.73
C ASN A 109 -5.11 -3.04 -2.78
N GLU A 110 -5.03 -4.31 -3.13
CA GLU A 110 -5.44 -5.42 -2.29
C GLU A 110 -4.23 -6.21 -1.78
N SER A 111 -4.47 -6.98 -0.73
CA SER A 111 -3.49 -7.87 -0.11
C SER A 111 -4.02 -9.30 -0.12
N THR A 112 -3.11 -10.27 -0.21
CA THR A 112 -3.45 -11.69 -0.08
C THR A 112 -3.96 -12.00 1.33
N GLU A 113 -4.84 -12.99 1.47
CA GLU A 113 -5.45 -13.36 2.77
C GLU A 113 -4.40 -13.79 3.80
N ASP A 114 -3.30 -14.37 3.33
CA ASP A 114 -2.15 -14.75 4.16
C ASP A 114 -1.31 -13.53 4.64
N GLY A 115 -1.60 -12.32 4.15
CA GLY A 115 -0.86 -11.11 4.46
C GLY A 115 0.56 -11.08 3.89
N LEU A 116 0.88 -11.97 2.95
CA LEU A 116 2.21 -12.06 2.38
C LEU A 116 2.45 -11.00 1.31
N PHE A 117 1.54 -10.86 0.35
CA PHE A 117 1.67 -9.93 -0.76
C PHE A 117 0.61 -8.83 -0.76
N SER A 118 1.00 -7.66 -1.24
CA SER A 118 0.08 -6.58 -1.62
C SER A 118 0.43 -6.08 -3.00
N LEU A 119 -0.57 -5.78 -3.82
CA LEU A 119 -0.40 -5.25 -5.17
C LEU A 119 -0.77 -3.77 -5.24
N SER A 120 0.10 -2.95 -5.80
CA SER A 120 -0.15 -1.54 -6.09
C SER A 120 0.28 -1.22 -7.52
N ILE A 121 -0.67 -0.77 -8.35
CA ILE A 121 -0.38 -0.32 -9.72
C ILE A 121 -0.09 1.17 -9.66
N VAL A 122 1.13 1.55 -10.07
CA VAL A 122 1.62 2.93 -10.01
C VAL A 122 1.81 3.53 -11.38
N SER A 123 1.66 4.85 -11.50
CA SER A 123 1.79 5.56 -12.77
C SER A 123 3.21 5.51 -13.32
N CYS A 124 4.25 5.60 -12.47
CA CYS A 124 5.65 5.51 -12.91
C CYS A 124 6.56 5.16 -11.73
N LEU A 125 7.53 4.26 -11.97
CA LEU A 125 8.60 3.91 -11.02
C LEU A 125 9.94 4.60 -11.33
N GLY A 126 10.01 5.35 -12.45
CA GLY A 126 11.25 6.04 -12.84
C GLY A 126 12.27 5.17 -13.58
N CYS A 127 12.06 3.85 -13.69
CA CYS A 127 13.00 2.88 -14.28
C CYS A 127 12.65 2.51 -15.73
N CYS A 128 12.38 3.51 -16.60
CA CYS A 128 11.85 3.30 -17.95
C CYS A 128 12.76 2.49 -18.87
N SER A 129 14.08 2.51 -18.66
CA SER A 129 15.05 1.70 -19.41
C SER A 129 14.91 0.19 -19.17
N LEU A 130 14.26 -0.19 -18.07
CA LEU A 130 14.02 -1.59 -17.67
C LEU A 130 12.59 -2.05 -17.99
N ALA A 131 11.82 -1.28 -18.74
CA ALA A 131 10.40 -1.56 -19.01
C ALA A 131 10.18 -2.93 -19.71
N PRO A 132 9.14 -3.68 -19.34
CA PRO A 132 8.22 -3.44 -18.23
C PRO A 132 8.87 -3.78 -16.88
N VAL A 133 8.54 -2.97 -15.83
CA VAL A 133 9.23 -3.02 -14.54
C VAL A 133 8.24 -3.12 -13.39
N MET A 134 8.61 -3.88 -12.37
CA MET A 134 7.97 -3.89 -11.05
C MET A 134 9.03 -3.74 -9.95
N MET A 135 8.60 -3.32 -8.78
CA MET A 135 9.39 -3.35 -7.55
C MET A 135 8.69 -4.24 -6.53
N ILE A 136 9.45 -4.98 -5.77
CA ILE A 136 8.97 -5.72 -4.59
C ILE A 136 9.76 -5.20 -3.40
N ASN A 137 9.09 -4.45 -2.53
CA ASN A 137 9.71 -3.64 -1.49
C ASN A 137 10.76 -2.69 -2.12
N GLU A 138 12.06 -2.93 -1.87
CA GLU A 138 13.16 -2.12 -2.41
C GLU A 138 13.80 -2.73 -3.66
N ASP A 139 13.50 -4.00 -3.97
CA ASP A 139 14.08 -4.72 -5.10
C ASP A 139 13.38 -4.39 -6.42
N THR A 140 14.15 -4.00 -7.44
CA THR A 140 13.65 -3.67 -8.78
C THR A 140 13.85 -4.82 -9.75
N TYR A 141 12.77 -5.21 -10.44
CA TYR A 141 12.75 -6.27 -11.45
C TYR A 141 12.34 -5.68 -12.80
N GLY A 142 13.24 -5.76 -13.77
CA GLY A 142 13.02 -5.23 -15.12
C GLY A 142 12.98 -6.29 -16.21
N SER A 143 12.63 -5.84 -17.43
CA SER A 143 12.50 -6.71 -18.62
C SER A 143 11.63 -7.93 -18.29
N LEU A 144 10.45 -7.65 -17.73
CA LEU A 144 9.56 -8.67 -17.21
C LEU A 144 8.81 -9.39 -18.34
N THR A 145 8.60 -10.68 -18.12
CA THR A 145 7.63 -11.51 -18.84
C THR A 145 6.65 -12.12 -17.86
N PRO A 146 5.43 -12.52 -18.27
CA PRO A 146 4.47 -13.16 -17.38
C PRO A 146 5.04 -14.36 -16.65
N ASP A 147 5.81 -15.22 -17.33
CA ASP A 147 6.43 -16.41 -16.72
C ASP A 147 7.47 -16.05 -15.66
N LYS A 148 8.33 -15.05 -15.96
CA LYS A 148 9.34 -14.56 -15.02
C LYS A 148 8.71 -13.99 -13.75
N VAL A 149 7.61 -13.27 -13.89
CA VAL A 149 6.86 -12.72 -12.76
C VAL A 149 6.29 -13.84 -11.90
N LYS A 150 5.58 -14.80 -12.50
CA LYS A 150 5.00 -15.95 -11.78
C LYS A 150 6.10 -16.74 -11.04
N GLN A 151 7.27 -16.90 -11.64
CA GLN A 151 8.40 -17.57 -11.00
C GLN A 151 8.93 -16.78 -9.80
N ILE A 152 9.15 -15.46 -9.93
CA ILE A 152 9.60 -14.61 -8.81
C ILE A 152 8.64 -14.70 -7.62
N LEU A 153 7.32 -14.64 -7.87
CA LEU A 153 6.32 -14.73 -6.82
C LEU A 153 6.33 -16.10 -6.11
N ARG A 154 6.47 -17.19 -6.88
CA ARG A 154 6.61 -18.54 -6.33
C ARG A 154 7.88 -18.73 -5.53
N ASP A 155 9.00 -18.20 -6.00
CA ASP A 155 10.28 -18.26 -5.30
C ASP A 155 10.22 -17.53 -3.96
N ILE A 156 9.56 -16.37 -3.91
CA ILE A 156 9.33 -15.64 -2.66
C ILE A 156 8.43 -16.45 -1.71
N ARG A 157 7.34 -17.01 -2.22
CA ARG A 157 6.42 -17.85 -1.42
C ARG A 157 7.12 -19.09 -0.87
N ALA A 158 7.97 -19.73 -1.66
CA ALA A 158 8.76 -20.88 -1.25
C ALA A 158 9.79 -20.55 -0.15
N LYS A 159 10.38 -19.34 -0.20
CA LYS A 159 11.30 -18.86 0.86
C LYS A 159 10.61 -18.63 2.19
N GLU A 160 9.33 -18.27 2.17
CA GLU A 160 8.52 -18.05 3.38
C GLU A 160 7.95 -19.36 3.97
N GLY A 161 8.21 -20.50 3.33
CA GLY A 161 7.85 -21.83 3.86
C GLY A 161 6.38 -22.20 3.72
N MET A 162 5.68 -21.57 2.79
CA MET A 162 4.28 -21.87 2.44
C MET A 162 4.18 -22.55 1.08
#